data_50947a0f2191d69932ccbc9c602070f2
#
_entry.id   50947a0f2191d69932ccbc9c602070f2
#
_cell.length_a   1.000
_cell.length_b   1.000
_cell.length_c   1.000
_cell.angle_alpha   90.00
_cell.angle_beta   90.00
_cell.angle_gamma   90.00
#
_symmetry.space_group_name_H-M   'P 1'
#
loop_
_entity.id
_entity.type
_entity.pdbx_description
1 polymer ?
#
loop_
_entity_poly.entity_id
_entity_poly.type
_entity_poly.pdbx_seq_one_letter_code
_entity_poly.pdbx_strand_id
1 'polypeptide(L)'
;PEQKMEVYRQVREGEIDLFYLSPELLLSYDIKHFVGERRIGLVVVDEAHTVTTWGKEFRVDHWFLGRYLTALKQTLGYNFPLFALTATAVWNPKGGNDMIFETIRSLQMEPCVLYVGTVKRRNIGFDIRQMEMEDGETYDKAKQRVVAARVEDFLDGHKTLLYYPFAGGIDMRLKTWVKPADWRLVASYYGKKEKEQKAAIVQEFKEGTKKL
;
A
#
# COMPACT_ATOMS: atom_id res chain seq x y z
N PRO A 1 -7.39 10.10 21.05
CA PRO A 1 -7.28 11.54 20.79
C PRO A 1 -6.04 12.15 21.48
N GLU A 2 -5.86 11.91 22.79
CA GLU A 2 -4.78 12.48 23.62
C GLU A 2 -3.37 12.13 23.10
N GLN A 3 -3.12 10.88 22.75
CA GLN A 3 -1.83 10.45 22.22
C GLN A 3 -1.42 11.19 20.91
N LYS A 4 -2.39 11.52 20.05
CA LYS A 4 -2.10 12.29 18.83
C LYS A 4 -1.71 13.73 19.14
N MET A 5 -2.40 14.35 20.07
CA MET A 5 -2.10 15.72 20.50
C MET A 5 -0.73 15.83 21.16
N GLU A 6 -0.34 14.82 21.92
CA GLU A 6 0.98 14.72 22.52
C GLU A 6 2.08 14.62 21.46
N VAL A 7 1.90 13.78 20.43
CA VAL A 7 2.86 13.69 19.31
C VAL A 7 2.99 15.05 18.60
N TYR A 8 1.88 15.77 18.36
CA TYR A 8 1.94 17.11 17.73
C TYR A 8 2.67 18.12 18.61
N ARG A 9 2.51 18.06 19.93
CA ARG A 9 3.28 18.87 20.87
C ARG A 9 4.78 18.60 20.73
N GLN A 10 5.18 17.32 20.79
CA GLN A 10 6.57 16.87 20.67
C GLN A 10 7.22 17.29 19.34
N VAL A 11 6.46 17.24 18.23
CA VAL A 11 6.93 17.75 16.94
C VAL A 11 7.19 19.27 17.01
N ARG A 12 6.23 20.04 17.56
CA ARG A 12 6.37 21.51 17.67
C ARG A 12 7.52 21.93 18.58
N GLU A 13 7.75 21.18 19.65
CA GLU A 13 8.81 21.48 20.63
C GLU A 13 10.20 20.94 20.21
N GLY A 14 10.28 20.20 19.11
CA GLY A 14 11.53 19.70 18.57
C GLY A 14 12.03 18.42 19.22
N GLU A 15 11.19 17.70 19.95
CA GLU A 15 11.50 16.39 20.51
C GLU A 15 11.44 15.30 19.42
N ILE A 16 10.66 15.53 18.34
CA ILE A 16 10.51 14.66 17.18
C ILE A 16 10.91 15.44 15.91
N ASP A 17 11.85 14.89 15.14
CA ASP A 17 12.33 15.45 13.89
C ASP A 17 11.74 14.77 12.65
N LEU A 18 11.31 13.50 12.77
CA LEU A 18 10.68 12.75 11.69
C LEU A 18 9.23 12.47 12.04
N PHE A 19 8.32 12.98 11.23
CA PHE A 19 6.89 12.88 11.45
C PHE A 19 6.15 12.34 10.23
N TYR A 20 5.32 11.32 10.42
CA TYR A 20 4.53 10.70 9.36
C TYR A 20 3.10 11.23 9.38
N LEU A 21 2.66 11.72 8.24
CA LEU A 21 1.29 12.17 8.00
C LEU A 21 0.68 11.46 6.79
N SER A 22 -0.59 11.14 6.85
CA SER A 22 -1.32 10.80 5.64
C SER A 22 -1.68 12.08 4.87
N PRO A 23 -1.78 12.03 3.53
CA PRO A 23 -2.21 13.18 2.74
C PRO A 23 -3.54 13.77 3.19
N GLU A 24 -4.51 12.93 3.56
CA GLU A 24 -5.82 13.35 4.06
C GLU A 24 -5.69 14.19 5.33
N LEU A 25 -4.82 13.77 6.24
CA LEU A 25 -4.58 14.51 7.48
C LEU A 25 -3.83 15.81 7.23
N LEU A 26 -2.82 15.77 6.35
CA LEU A 26 -2.05 16.95 5.96
C LEU A 26 -2.93 18.03 5.31
N LEU A 27 -3.84 17.64 4.43
CA LEU A 27 -4.74 18.56 3.71
C LEU A 27 -5.89 19.07 4.59
N SER A 28 -6.18 18.41 5.71
CA SER A 28 -7.30 18.79 6.61
C SER A 28 -6.97 19.90 7.58
N TYR A 29 -5.68 20.24 7.79
CA TYR A 29 -5.24 21.22 8.77
C TYR A 29 -4.18 22.14 8.20
N ASP A 30 -4.04 23.34 8.79
CA ASP A 30 -2.87 24.19 8.57
C ASP A 30 -1.61 23.44 9.03
N ILE A 31 -0.53 23.53 8.24
CA ILE A 31 0.73 22.86 8.56
C ILE A 31 1.30 23.28 9.93
N LYS A 32 1.05 24.51 10.36
CA LYS A 32 1.45 25.01 11.67
C LYS A 32 0.79 24.25 12.82
N HIS A 33 -0.35 23.64 12.58
CA HIS A 33 -0.98 22.75 13.56
C HIS A 33 -0.04 21.61 13.98
N PHE A 34 0.77 21.11 13.04
CA PHE A 34 1.70 20.01 13.27
C PHE A 34 3.09 20.50 13.68
N VAL A 35 3.65 21.45 12.94
CA VAL A 35 5.07 21.84 13.09
C VAL A 35 5.28 23.14 13.89
N GLY A 36 4.22 23.89 14.19
CA GLY A 36 4.34 25.21 14.85
C GLY A 36 5.14 26.18 14.00
N GLU A 37 6.12 26.84 14.61
CA GLU A 37 7.02 27.76 13.94
C GLU A 37 8.31 27.08 13.41
N ARG A 38 8.42 25.75 13.52
CA ARG A 38 9.58 25.02 13.00
C ARG A 38 9.58 25.03 11.47
N ARG A 39 10.78 25.06 10.90
CA ARG A 39 10.95 24.96 9.45
C ARG A 39 10.93 23.50 9.01
N ILE A 40 10.26 23.25 7.89
CA ILE A 40 10.28 21.95 7.20
C ILE A 40 11.63 21.82 6.49
N GLY A 41 12.43 20.83 6.88
CA GLY A 41 13.73 20.56 6.26
C GLY A 41 13.62 19.70 5.00
N LEU A 42 12.66 18.78 4.96
CA LEU A 42 12.43 17.88 3.84
C LEU A 42 10.99 17.36 3.90
N VAL A 43 10.37 17.20 2.75
CA VAL A 43 9.12 16.41 2.61
C VAL A 43 9.42 15.16 1.79
N VAL A 44 9.06 14.01 2.34
CA VAL A 44 9.17 12.72 1.64
C VAL A 44 7.77 12.23 1.28
N VAL A 45 7.55 11.92 0.01
CA VAL A 45 6.32 11.29 -0.48
C VAL A 45 6.62 9.84 -0.79
N ASP A 46 6.20 8.96 0.11
CA ASP A 46 6.27 7.51 -0.09
C ASP A 46 5.11 7.03 -0.95
N GLU A 47 5.29 5.92 -1.66
CA GLU A 47 4.34 5.39 -2.64
C GLU A 47 3.85 6.46 -3.62
N ALA A 48 4.78 7.28 -4.09
CA ALA A 48 4.50 8.49 -4.88
C ALA A 48 3.71 8.21 -6.16
N HIS A 49 3.69 6.97 -6.67
CA HIS A 49 2.84 6.56 -7.79
C HIS A 49 1.34 6.78 -7.53
N THR A 50 0.92 6.85 -6.27
CA THR A 50 -0.48 7.08 -5.89
C THR A 50 -1.01 8.49 -6.22
N VAL A 51 -0.13 9.44 -6.53
CA VAL A 51 -0.55 10.79 -6.98
C VAL A 51 -0.94 10.86 -8.46
N THR A 52 -0.76 9.76 -9.20
CA THR A 52 -1.12 9.65 -10.62
C THR A 52 -2.62 9.32 -10.81
N THR A 53 -2.99 8.91 -12.00
CA THR A 53 -4.38 8.57 -12.37
C THR A 53 -5.04 7.57 -11.39
N TRP A 54 -4.26 6.66 -10.81
CA TRP A 54 -4.74 5.76 -9.74
C TRP A 54 -5.23 6.50 -8.50
N GLY A 55 -4.59 7.60 -8.14
CA GLY A 55 -5.00 8.45 -7.02
C GLY A 55 -6.37 9.10 -7.24
N LYS A 56 -6.70 9.44 -8.48
CA LYS A 56 -7.99 10.08 -8.81
C LYS A 56 -9.20 9.22 -8.47
N GLU A 57 -9.08 7.90 -8.61
CA GLU A 57 -10.20 6.96 -8.39
C GLU A 57 -10.31 6.51 -6.93
N PHE A 58 -9.19 6.41 -6.20
CA PHE A 58 -9.15 5.79 -4.88
C PHE A 58 -8.71 6.72 -3.75
N ARG A 59 -7.91 7.77 -4.05
CA ARG A 59 -7.35 8.68 -3.05
C ARG A 59 -7.20 10.09 -3.62
N VAL A 60 -8.31 10.80 -3.68
CA VAL A 60 -8.39 12.17 -4.23
C VAL A 60 -7.39 13.12 -3.56
N ASP A 61 -7.16 12.98 -2.27
CA ASP A 61 -6.22 13.81 -1.51
C ASP A 61 -4.77 13.68 -2.02
N HIS A 62 -4.34 12.47 -2.43
CA HIS A 62 -3.02 12.26 -3.03
C HIS A 62 -2.85 13.06 -4.33
N TRP A 63 -3.90 13.19 -5.11
CA TRP A 63 -3.84 13.95 -6.37
C TRP A 63 -3.65 15.45 -6.14
N PHE A 64 -4.18 16.01 -5.05
CA PHE A 64 -4.01 17.42 -4.71
C PHE A 64 -2.68 17.74 -4.03
N LEU A 65 -1.93 16.72 -3.60
CA LEU A 65 -0.73 16.89 -2.78
C LEU A 65 0.30 17.82 -3.40
N GLY A 66 0.61 17.69 -4.69
CA GLY A 66 1.59 18.54 -5.36
C GLY A 66 1.21 20.02 -5.35
N ARG A 67 -0.06 20.31 -5.65
CA ARG A 67 -0.60 21.69 -5.60
C ARG A 67 -0.54 22.26 -4.18
N TYR A 68 -0.91 21.45 -3.20
CA TYR A 68 -0.85 21.86 -1.80
C TYR A 68 0.59 22.18 -1.37
N LEU A 69 1.56 21.31 -1.67
CA LEU A 69 2.96 21.53 -1.31
C LEU A 69 3.54 22.78 -1.98
N THR A 70 3.16 23.06 -3.23
CA THR A 70 3.57 24.29 -3.92
C THR A 70 2.96 25.52 -3.26
N ALA A 71 1.68 25.53 -2.96
CA ALA A 71 1.01 26.62 -2.26
C ALA A 71 1.59 26.81 -0.85
N LEU A 72 1.92 25.72 -0.17
CA LEU A 72 2.53 25.74 1.15
C LEU A 72 3.90 26.46 1.15
N LYS A 73 4.76 26.20 0.16
CA LYS A 73 6.04 26.91 -0.01
C LYS A 73 5.83 28.41 -0.16
N GLN A 74 4.82 28.80 -0.94
CA GLN A 74 4.47 30.22 -1.13
C GLN A 74 3.99 30.86 0.18
N THR A 75 3.09 30.19 0.91
CA THR A 75 2.53 30.67 2.18
C THR A 75 3.60 30.81 3.25
N LEU A 76 4.53 29.84 3.32
CA LEU A 76 5.63 29.86 4.30
C LEU A 76 6.75 30.83 3.94
N GLY A 77 6.84 31.31 2.69
CA GLY A 77 7.87 32.22 2.22
C GLY A 77 9.26 31.57 2.10
N TYR A 78 9.37 30.25 2.11
CA TYR A 78 10.62 29.53 1.90
C TYR A 78 10.40 28.19 1.18
N ASN A 79 11.45 27.71 0.50
CA ASN A 79 11.46 26.41 -0.14
C ASN A 79 11.97 25.31 0.80
N PHE A 80 11.43 24.12 0.64
CA PHE A 80 11.95 22.89 1.21
C PHE A 80 12.09 21.84 0.10
N PRO A 81 13.10 20.94 0.19
CA PRO A 81 13.26 19.86 -0.76
C PRO A 81 12.06 18.88 -0.72
N LEU A 82 11.74 18.32 -1.88
CA LEU A 82 10.75 17.26 -2.01
C LEU A 82 11.45 16.01 -2.54
N PHE A 83 11.28 14.89 -1.84
CA PHE A 83 11.79 13.59 -2.23
C PHE A 83 10.63 12.62 -2.41
N ALA A 84 10.46 12.10 -3.63
CA ALA A 84 9.41 11.14 -3.95
C ALA A 84 10.03 9.77 -4.21
N LEU A 85 9.45 8.74 -3.63
CA LEU A 85 9.91 7.36 -3.81
C LEU A 85 8.74 6.41 -4.06
N THR A 86 8.98 5.40 -4.86
CA THR A 86 8.04 4.32 -5.13
C THR A 86 8.77 3.10 -5.66
N ALA A 87 8.29 1.91 -5.29
CA ALA A 87 8.80 0.64 -5.81
C ALA A 87 8.03 0.13 -7.04
N THR A 88 6.90 0.74 -7.37
CA THR A 88 5.92 0.19 -8.33
C THR A 88 5.64 1.08 -9.54
N ALA A 89 6.40 2.15 -9.74
CA ALA A 89 6.23 2.99 -10.92
C ALA A 89 6.70 2.28 -12.19
N VAL A 90 5.88 2.33 -13.23
CA VAL A 90 6.24 1.86 -14.55
C VAL A 90 6.97 2.97 -15.29
N TRP A 91 8.20 2.68 -15.73
CA TRP A 91 8.96 3.56 -16.60
C TRP A 91 8.82 3.09 -18.05
N ASN A 92 8.20 3.91 -18.87
CA ASN A 92 8.01 3.63 -20.29
C ASN A 92 8.36 4.85 -21.15
N PRO A 93 9.65 5.12 -21.39
CA PRO A 93 10.09 6.33 -22.10
C PRO A 93 9.62 6.42 -23.55
N LYS A 94 9.10 5.32 -24.12
CA LYS A 94 8.60 5.26 -25.50
C LYS A 94 7.06 5.24 -25.61
N GLY A 95 6.36 5.15 -24.49
CA GLY A 95 4.89 5.03 -24.46
C GLY A 95 4.20 6.23 -23.81
N GLY A 96 2.94 6.47 -24.20
CA GLY A 96 2.17 7.62 -23.73
C GLY A 96 1.76 7.60 -22.25
N ASN A 97 1.99 6.53 -21.53
CA ASN A 97 1.61 6.36 -20.11
C ASN A 97 2.85 6.03 -19.27
N ASP A 98 3.66 7.04 -19.00
CA ASP A 98 4.81 6.92 -18.11
C ASP A 98 4.43 7.43 -16.71
N MET A 99 4.27 6.49 -15.76
CA MET A 99 3.91 6.82 -14.38
C MET A 99 4.94 7.71 -13.68
N ILE A 100 6.21 7.61 -14.06
CA ILE A 100 7.27 8.42 -13.45
C ILE A 100 7.09 9.88 -13.84
N PHE A 101 6.92 10.17 -15.13
CA PHE A 101 6.70 11.54 -15.59
C PHE A 101 5.35 12.09 -15.10
N GLU A 102 4.32 11.26 -15.07
CA GLU A 102 3.04 11.67 -14.48
C GLU A 102 3.18 12.03 -13.00
N THR A 103 3.93 11.23 -12.23
CA THR A 103 4.23 11.50 -10.80
C THR A 103 4.99 12.82 -10.62
N ILE A 104 6.04 13.04 -11.41
CA ILE A 104 6.84 14.29 -11.37
C ILE A 104 5.96 15.52 -11.63
N ARG A 105 5.10 15.46 -12.66
CA ARG A 105 4.16 16.55 -12.98
C ARG A 105 3.12 16.75 -11.90
N SER A 106 2.52 15.67 -11.40
CA SER A 106 1.49 15.74 -10.36
C SER A 106 2.03 16.33 -9.06
N LEU A 107 3.27 16.01 -8.69
CA LEU A 107 3.96 16.57 -7.53
C LEU A 107 4.63 17.93 -7.80
N GLN A 108 4.61 18.44 -9.04
CA GLN A 108 5.24 19.70 -9.45
C GLN A 108 6.73 19.77 -9.10
N MET A 109 7.45 18.69 -9.41
CA MET A 109 8.87 18.51 -9.06
C MET A 109 9.84 18.92 -10.19
N GLU A 110 9.38 19.53 -11.25
CA GLU A 110 10.25 19.96 -12.36
C GLU A 110 10.98 21.27 -12.04
N PRO A 111 12.32 21.34 -12.20
CA PRO A 111 13.24 20.27 -12.56
C PRO A 111 13.57 19.35 -11.38
N CYS A 112 13.83 18.06 -11.64
CA CYS A 112 14.20 17.10 -10.60
C CYS A 112 15.33 16.18 -11.07
N VAL A 113 16.00 15.53 -10.11
CA VAL A 113 16.96 14.47 -10.36
C VAL A 113 16.22 13.13 -10.23
N LEU A 114 16.33 12.29 -11.26
CA LEU A 114 15.66 10.99 -11.32
C LEU A 114 16.67 9.86 -11.08
N TYR A 115 16.37 9.00 -10.10
CA TYR A 115 17.09 7.77 -9.86
C TYR A 115 16.19 6.57 -10.18
N VAL A 116 16.54 5.79 -11.20
CA VAL A 116 15.81 4.58 -11.59
C VAL A 116 16.70 3.38 -11.34
N GLY A 117 16.32 2.53 -10.41
CA GLY A 117 17.03 1.30 -10.07
C GLY A 117 16.48 0.07 -10.80
N THR A 118 17.25 -1.00 -10.85
CA THR A 118 16.79 -2.30 -11.33
C THR A 118 16.04 -3.02 -10.20
N VAL A 119 14.74 -3.17 -10.34
CA VAL A 119 13.87 -3.81 -9.34
C VAL A 119 13.67 -5.32 -9.55
N LYS A 120 14.36 -5.92 -10.55
CA LYS A 120 14.25 -7.36 -10.81
C LYS A 120 14.80 -8.17 -9.64
N ARG A 121 13.91 -8.84 -8.92
CA ARG A 121 14.26 -9.73 -7.81
C ARG A 121 14.54 -11.12 -8.35
N ARG A 122 15.80 -11.51 -8.37
CA ARG A 122 16.24 -12.82 -8.93
C ARG A 122 15.76 -14.03 -8.11
N ASN A 123 15.38 -13.81 -6.86
CA ASN A 123 14.85 -14.83 -5.96
C ASN A 123 13.34 -15.03 -6.07
N ILE A 124 12.66 -14.32 -6.99
CA ILE A 124 11.22 -14.47 -7.23
C ILE A 124 11.03 -15.08 -8.61
N GLY A 125 10.41 -16.24 -8.67
CA GLY A 125 9.89 -16.86 -9.90
C GLY A 125 8.42 -16.50 -10.10
N PHE A 126 8.01 -16.37 -11.36
CA PHE A 126 6.61 -16.16 -11.73
C PHE A 126 6.10 -17.40 -12.47
N ASP A 127 5.00 -17.96 -12.01
CA ASP A 127 4.24 -19.00 -12.72
C ASP A 127 2.89 -18.39 -13.12
N ILE A 128 2.75 -18.04 -14.39
CA ILE A 128 1.55 -17.40 -14.93
C ILE A 128 0.81 -18.46 -15.78
N ARG A 129 -0.43 -18.76 -15.39
CA ARG A 129 -1.25 -19.74 -16.09
C ARG A 129 -2.53 -19.08 -16.58
N GLN A 130 -2.86 -19.36 -17.84
CA GLN A 130 -4.15 -19.03 -18.40
C GLN A 130 -5.19 -20.00 -17.83
N MET A 131 -6.31 -19.47 -17.38
CA MET A 131 -7.43 -20.23 -16.88
C MET A 131 -8.48 -20.35 -17.99
N GLU A 132 -8.89 -21.58 -18.28
CA GLU A 132 -10.04 -21.85 -19.16
C GLU A 132 -11.31 -21.91 -18.32
N MET A 133 -12.36 -21.32 -18.84
CA MET A 133 -13.70 -21.36 -18.24
C MET A 133 -14.47 -22.52 -18.85
N GLU A 134 -15.25 -23.21 -18.02
CA GLU A 134 -16.18 -24.25 -18.48
C GLU A 134 -17.45 -23.60 -19.05
N ASP A 135 -18.16 -24.31 -19.95
CA ASP A 135 -19.37 -23.80 -20.55
C ASP A 135 -20.43 -23.41 -19.51
N GLY A 136 -20.88 -22.17 -19.55
CA GLY A 136 -21.83 -21.61 -18.59
C GLY A 136 -21.25 -21.26 -17.20
N GLU A 137 -19.94 -21.41 -17.02
CA GLU A 137 -19.27 -21.03 -15.78
C GLU A 137 -19.08 -19.50 -15.70
N THR A 138 -19.31 -18.93 -14.52
CA THR A 138 -18.95 -17.53 -14.26
C THR A 138 -17.50 -17.41 -13.88
N TYR A 139 -16.89 -16.25 -14.16
CA TYR A 139 -15.49 -15.97 -13.82
C TYR A 139 -15.16 -16.20 -12.33
N ASP A 140 -16.08 -15.86 -11.42
CA ASP A 140 -15.91 -16.09 -9.99
C ASP A 140 -15.93 -17.59 -9.63
N LYS A 141 -16.80 -18.39 -10.26
CA LYS A 141 -16.80 -19.85 -10.08
C LYS A 141 -15.52 -20.49 -10.61
N ALA A 142 -15.06 -20.07 -11.79
CA ALA A 142 -13.81 -20.56 -12.35
C ALA A 142 -12.61 -20.27 -11.44
N LYS A 143 -12.51 -19.07 -10.89
CA LYS A 143 -11.49 -18.74 -9.87
C LYS A 143 -11.57 -19.65 -8.65
N GLN A 144 -12.77 -19.88 -8.13
CA GLN A 144 -12.96 -20.74 -6.96
C GLN A 144 -12.54 -22.18 -7.24
N ARG A 145 -12.91 -22.72 -8.40
CA ARG A 145 -12.50 -24.05 -8.86
C ARG A 145 -10.98 -24.19 -8.92
N VAL A 146 -10.30 -23.22 -9.55
CA VAL A 146 -8.83 -23.22 -9.68
C VAL A 146 -8.14 -23.13 -8.32
N VAL A 147 -8.64 -22.28 -7.41
CA VAL A 147 -8.09 -22.17 -6.05
C VAL A 147 -8.32 -23.46 -5.27
N ALA A 148 -9.54 -24.01 -5.28
CA ALA A 148 -9.87 -25.24 -4.57
C ALA A 148 -8.99 -26.41 -5.02
N ALA A 149 -8.73 -26.54 -6.32
CA ALA A 149 -7.87 -27.59 -6.87
C ALA A 149 -6.39 -27.47 -6.44
N ARG A 150 -5.96 -26.29 -5.95
CA ARG A 150 -4.57 -26.03 -5.59
C ARG A 150 -4.33 -25.88 -4.08
N VAL A 151 -5.39 -25.92 -3.29
CA VAL A 151 -5.27 -25.68 -1.83
C VAL A 151 -4.34 -26.70 -1.16
N GLU A 152 -4.36 -27.96 -1.56
CA GLU A 152 -3.47 -28.98 -1.01
C GLU A 152 -2.00 -28.65 -1.31
N ASP A 153 -1.68 -28.20 -2.53
CA ASP A 153 -0.33 -27.74 -2.90
C ASP A 153 0.12 -26.56 -2.02
N PHE A 154 -0.81 -25.65 -1.69
CA PHE A 154 -0.50 -24.48 -0.86
C PHE A 154 -0.22 -24.84 0.60
N LEU A 155 -0.72 -25.96 1.09
CA LEU A 155 -0.52 -26.45 2.45
C LEU A 155 0.70 -27.36 2.58
N ASP A 156 1.24 -27.85 1.46
CA ASP A 156 2.36 -28.79 1.44
C ASP A 156 3.71 -28.10 1.70
N GLY A 157 4.12 -28.13 2.94
CA GLY A 157 5.49 -27.80 3.38
C GLY A 157 5.88 -26.32 3.36
N HIS A 158 5.22 -25.46 2.61
CA HIS A 158 5.58 -24.05 2.43
C HIS A 158 4.59 -23.08 3.08
N LYS A 159 5.06 -21.84 3.32
CA LYS A 159 4.17 -20.74 3.71
C LYS A 159 3.62 -20.08 2.44
N THR A 160 2.32 -20.02 2.34
CA THR A 160 1.62 -19.44 1.18
C THR A 160 0.79 -18.23 1.60
N LEU A 161 0.79 -17.19 0.79
CA LEU A 161 -0.12 -16.04 0.91
C LEU A 161 -1.07 -16.05 -0.29
N LEU A 162 -2.36 -16.30 -0.04
CA LEU A 162 -3.39 -16.20 -1.05
C LEU A 162 -4.11 -14.86 -0.96
N TYR A 163 -3.93 -14.01 -1.95
CA TYR A 163 -4.62 -12.73 -2.04
C TYR A 163 -6.00 -12.90 -2.66
N TYR A 164 -7.02 -12.46 -1.93
CA TYR A 164 -8.39 -12.48 -2.38
C TYR A 164 -8.99 -11.07 -2.39
N PRO A 165 -9.62 -10.61 -3.50
CA PRO A 165 -9.98 -9.19 -3.66
C PRO A 165 -11.12 -8.73 -2.74
N PHE A 166 -11.91 -9.66 -2.19
CA PHE A 166 -13.06 -9.31 -1.36
C PHE A 166 -12.95 -9.90 0.04
N ALA A 167 -12.93 -9.05 1.06
CA ALA A 167 -12.93 -9.48 2.46
C ALA A 167 -14.24 -10.19 2.86
N GLY A 168 -15.37 -9.82 2.24
CA GLY A 168 -16.66 -10.44 2.48
C GLY A 168 -16.68 -11.90 2.02
N GLY A 169 -17.04 -12.80 2.94
CA GLY A 169 -17.19 -14.23 2.62
C GLY A 169 -15.89 -15.05 2.56
N ILE A 170 -14.72 -14.47 2.83
CA ILE A 170 -13.44 -15.20 2.78
C ILE A 170 -13.40 -16.37 3.76
N ASP A 171 -13.92 -16.19 4.98
CA ASP A 171 -13.97 -17.26 5.99
C ASP A 171 -14.86 -18.44 5.55
N MET A 172 -15.98 -18.13 4.88
CA MET A 172 -16.88 -19.14 4.35
C MET A 172 -16.21 -19.89 3.17
N ARG A 173 -15.52 -19.18 2.29
CA ARG A 173 -14.80 -19.77 1.15
C ARG A 173 -13.64 -20.65 1.59
N LEU A 174 -12.88 -20.25 2.61
CA LEU A 174 -11.85 -21.09 3.20
C LEU A 174 -12.41 -22.43 3.69
N LYS A 175 -13.58 -22.43 4.36
CA LYS A 175 -14.25 -23.65 4.79
C LYS A 175 -14.70 -24.55 3.63
N THR A 176 -14.94 -23.96 2.46
CA THR A 176 -15.30 -24.73 1.25
C THR A 176 -14.05 -25.29 0.55
N TRP A 177 -12.95 -24.56 0.54
CA TRP A 177 -11.73 -24.96 -0.16
C TRP A 177 -10.84 -25.89 0.64
N VAL A 178 -10.84 -25.76 1.97
CA VAL A 178 -9.93 -26.48 2.87
C VAL A 178 -10.66 -27.59 3.60
N LYS A 179 -10.09 -28.78 3.61
CA LYS A 179 -10.64 -29.92 4.37
C LYS A 179 -10.66 -29.61 5.87
N PRO A 180 -11.66 -30.08 6.63
CA PRO A 180 -11.75 -29.85 8.08
C PRO A 180 -10.47 -30.19 8.86
N ALA A 181 -9.77 -31.25 8.47
CA ALA A 181 -8.51 -31.66 9.10
C ALA A 181 -7.39 -30.60 9.00
N ASP A 182 -7.44 -29.75 7.98
CA ASP A 182 -6.41 -28.75 7.65
C ASP A 182 -6.78 -27.33 8.10
N TRP A 183 -7.98 -27.11 8.66
CA TRP A 183 -8.39 -25.77 9.15
C TRP A 183 -7.43 -25.16 10.15
N ARG A 184 -6.73 -25.98 10.93
CA ARG A 184 -5.69 -25.50 11.84
C ARG A 184 -4.51 -24.82 11.13
N LEU A 185 -4.26 -25.15 9.86
CA LEU A 185 -3.13 -24.69 9.07
C LEU A 185 -3.43 -23.37 8.32
N VAL A 186 -4.68 -22.95 8.28
CA VAL A 186 -5.11 -21.76 7.52
C VAL A 186 -5.65 -20.66 8.41
N ALA A 187 -5.53 -19.43 7.95
CA ALA A 187 -6.16 -18.28 8.57
C ALA A 187 -6.50 -17.21 7.54
N SER A 188 -7.62 -16.54 7.71
CA SER A 188 -7.95 -15.34 6.94
C SER A 188 -7.45 -14.09 7.64
N TYR A 189 -6.91 -13.14 6.88
CA TYR A 189 -6.45 -11.85 7.37
C TYR A 189 -7.09 -10.72 6.57
N TYR A 190 -7.91 -9.87 7.22
CA TYR A 190 -8.58 -8.74 6.56
C TYR A 190 -8.89 -7.60 7.53
N GLY A 191 -9.23 -6.43 6.98
CA GLY A 191 -9.32 -5.18 7.73
C GLY A 191 -10.24 -5.18 8.94
N LYS A 192 -11.39 -5.88 8.87
CA LYS A 192 -12.41 -5.90 9.94
C LYS A 192 -12.08 -6.79 11.14
N LYS A 193 -11.03 -7.62 11.07
CA LYS A 193 -10.61 -8.41 12.24
C LYS A 193 -10.01 -7.51 13.32
N GLU A 194 -10.20 -7.88 14.57
CA GLU A 194 -9.63 -7.19 15.72
C GLU A 194 -8.09 -7.17 15.68
N LYS A 195 -7.50 -6.16 16.30
CA LYS A 195 -6.04 -5.93 16.26
C LYS A 195 -5.27 -7.10 16.88
N GLU A 196 -5.76 -7.64 17.97
CA GLU A 196 -5.20 -8.77 18.68
C GLU A 196 -5.24 -10.05 17.84
N GLN A 197 -6.37 -10.30 17.18
CA GLN A 197 -6.52 -11.45 16.26
C GLN A 197 -5.55 -11.35 15.08
N LYS A 198 -5.39 -10.16 14.50
CA LYS A 198 -4.43 -9.92 13.42
C LYS A 198 -2.99 -10.20 13.87
N ALA A 199 -2.63 -9.73 15.06
CA ALA A 199 -1.29 -9.97 15.63
C ALA A 199 -1.02 -11.45 15.86
N ALA A 200 -2.00 -12.17 16.42
CA ALA A 200 -1.91 -13.63 16.63
C ALA A 200 -1.72 -14.39 15.32
N ILE A 201 -2.53 -14.09 14.29
CA ILE A 201 -2.43 -14.73 12.96
C ILE A 201 -1.03 -14.50 12.35
N VAL A 202 -0.51 -13.29 12.43
CA VAL A 202 0.83 -12.97 11.92
C VAL A 202 1.91 -13.76 12.65
N GLN A 203 1.79 -13.88 13.97
CA GLN A 203 2.74 -14.64 14.79
C GLN A 203 2.69 -16.14 14.46
N GLU A 204 1.49 -16.72 14.41
CA GLU A 204 1.29 -18.13 14.06
C GLU A 204 1.82 -18.46 12.65
N PHE A 205 1.65 -17.52 11.69
CA PHE A 205 2.20 -17.67 10.36
C PHE A 205 3.74 -17.58 10.36
N LYS A 206 4.33 -16.67 11.14
CA LYS A 206 5.80 -16.58 11.31
C LYS A 206 6.38 -17.85 11.91
N GLU A 207 5.73 -18.43 12.90
CA GLU A 207 6.14 -19.67 13.57
C GLU A 207 5.91 -20.92 12.71
N GLY A 208 5.10 -20.81 11.66
CA GLY A 208 4.78 -21.91 10.76
C GLY A 208 3.63 -22.82 11.24
N THR A 209 2.92 -22.41 12.27
CA THR A 209 1.69 -23.07 12.72
C THR A 209 0.56 -22.86 11.71
N LYS A 210 0.52 -21.69 11.06
CA LYS A 210 -0.29 -21.41 9.88
C LYS A 210 0.58 -21.50 8.63
N LYS A 211 0.01 -22.11 7.58
CA LYS A 211 0.66 -22.31 6.27
C LYS A 211 0.05 -21.43 5.18
N LEU A 212 -1.24 -21.14 5.28
CA LEU A 212 -2.02 -20.37 4.30
C LEU A 212 -2.86 -19.30 5.01
#